data_240f9f626564f88d4280356b44663840
#
_entry.id   240f9f626564f88d4280356b44663840
#
_cell.length_a   1.000
_cell.length_b   1.000
_cell.length_c   1.000
_cell.angle_alpha   90.00
_cell.angle_beta   90.00
_cell.angle_gamma   90.00
#
_symmetry.space_group_name_H-M   'P 1'
#
loop_
_entity.id
_entity.type
_entity.pdbx_description
1 polymer ?
#
loop_
_entity_poly.entity_id
_entity_poly.type
_entity_poly.pdbx_seq_one_letter_code
_entity_poly.pdbx_strand_id
1 'polypeptide(L)'
;MTRLLRLIALACSVPQAAAWGAIAHYAVAYVATNFVTSTTKSYLQTLLMDTSTDYLATVASWADSYRSTSTGAFSAPFYYIDALDNPPSSYSVSFSRDCGNSGCIVGAVSNYTTRLLTTLLSTADRQIAAKMLVHFLGDIGQPLYYENLDVGGNDINVTYSGSLTNLYSVWDTKILEHISGGSTKAIAKTWAANLTAGKSPLPRSVFPTLTPLRIPCDGPPFPSCCNPCNRLVANSS
;
A
#
# COMPACT_ATOMS: atom_id res chain seq x y z
N MET A 1 12.56 -30.35 -45.22
CA MET A 1 11.31 -29.86 -44.63
C MET A 1 11.53 -29.70 -43.13
N THR A 2 11.99 -28.56 -42.68
CA THR A 2 12.36 -28.25 -41.29
C THR A 2 11.18 -27.50 -40.66
N ARG A 3 10.46 -28.15 -39.74
CA ARG A 3 9.38 -27.53 -38.98
C ARG A 3 9.96 -26.62 -37.89
N LEU A 4 9.78 -25.33 -38.06
CA LEU A 4 10.09 -24.30 -37.08
C LEU A 4 9.02 -24.34 -35.98
N LEU A 5 9.34 -24.90 -34.81
CA LEU A 5 8.49 -24.78 -33.62
C LEU A 5 8.58 -23.34 -33.12
N ARG A 6 7.51 -22.55 -33.29
CA ARG A 6 7.35 -21.27 -32.60
C ARG A 6 6.94 -21.56 -31.16
N LEU A 7 7.86 -21.39 -30.23
CA LEU A 7 7.54 -21.28 -28.80
C LEU A 7 6.84 -19.93 -28.58
N ILE A 8 5.53 -19.99 -28.39
CA ILE A 8 4.75 -18.86 -27.87
C ILE A 8 5.03 -18.84 -26.37
N ALA A 9 5.91 -17.94 -25.94
CA ALA A 9 6.07 -17.60 -24.52
C ALA A 9 4.78 -16.89 -24.08
N LEU A 10 3.91 -17.61 -23.39
CA LEU A 10 2.78 -17.03 -22.69
C LEU A 10 3.37 -16.22 -21.53
N ALA A 11 3.53 -14.91 -21.71
CA ALA A 11 3.86 -14.01 -20.63
C ALA A 11 2.66 -14.01 -19.68
N CYS A 12 2.74 -14.80 -18.62
CA CYS A 12 1.85 -14.72 -17.49
C CYS A 12 2.10 -13.36 -16.83
N SER A 13 1.31 -12.34 -17.17
CA SER A 13 1.30 -11.10 -16.42
C SER A 13 0.71 -11.39 -15.05
N VAL A 14 1.58 -11.66 -14.08
CA VAL A 14 1.19 -11.66 -12.68
C VAL A 14 0.64 -10.24 -12.42
N PRO A 15 -0.61 -10.08 -11.96
CA PRO A 15 -1.07 -8.77 -11.55
C PRO A 15 -0.12 -8.29 -10.46
N GLN A 16 0.65 -7.23 -10.76
CA GLN A 16 1.51 -6.61 -9.77
C GLN A 16 0.59 -6.05 -8.69
N ALA A 17 0.73 -6.57 -7.47
CA ALA A 17 0.16 -5.92 -6.31
C ALA A 17 0.70 -4.48 -6.30
N ALA A 18 -0.15 -3.53 -6.64
CA ALA A 18 0.16 -2.12 -6.47
C ALA A 18 0.00 -1.84 -4.98
N ALA A 19 0.93 -1.11 -4.41
CA ALA A 19 0.84 -0.46 -3.11
C ALA A 19 -0.51 0.25 -2.97
N TRP A 20 -0.91 0.76 -1.81
CA TRP A 20 -2.17 1.52 -1.66
C TRP A 20 -2.61 2.16 -2.98
N GLY A 21 -3.85 2.01 -3.38
CA GLY A 21 -4.37 2.67 -4.59
C GLY A 21 -4.01 4.16 -4.59
N ALA A 22 -3.84 4.73 -5.76
CA ALA A 22 -3.32 6.10 -5.93
C ALA A 22 -4.01 7.16 -5.04
N ILE A 23 -5.31 6.97 -4.72
CA ILE A 23 -6.09 7.88 -3.88
C ILE A 23 -5.51 7.98 -2.46
N ALA A 24 -5.09 6.85 -1.87
CA ALA A 24 -4.53 6.85 -0.53
C ALA A 24 -3.15 7.53 -0.49
N HIS A 25 -2.28 7.23 -1.44
CA HIS A 25 -0.99 7.91 -1.54
C HIS A 25 -1.14 9.42 -1.69
N TYR A 26 -2.09 9.88 -2.52
CA TYR A 26 -2.39 11.30 -2.64
C TYR A 26 -2.90 11.88 -1.33
N ALA A 27 -3.83 11.20 -0.65
CA ALA A 27 -4.39 11.68 0.62
C ALA A 27 -3.34 11.79 1.71
N VAL A 28 -2.50 10.75 1.90
CA VAL A 28 -1.38 10.75 2.85
C VAL A 28 -0.41 11.90 2.56
N ALA A 29 -0.05 12.11 1.29
CA ALA A 29 0.83 13.19 0.89
C ALA A 29 0.23 14.58 1.16
N TYR A 30 -1.06 14.78 0.92
CA TYR A 30 -1.75 16.04 1.25
C TYR A 30 -1.85 16.26 2.76
N VAL A 31 -2.16 15.21 3.53
CA VAL A 31 -2.15 15.31 5.00
C VAL A 31 -0.75 15.69 5.48
N ALA A 32 0.30 15.00 5.01
CA ALA A 32 1.68 15.29 5.38
C ALA A 32 2.07 16.75 5.09
N THR A 33 1.61 17.30 3.95
CA THR A 33 1.88 18.69 3.58
C THR A 33 1.41 19.70 4.64
N ASN A 34 0.38 19.37 5.43
CA ASN A 34 -0.14 20.24 6.49
C ASN A 34 0.67 20.18 7.79
N PHE A 35 1.53 19.17 7.96
CA PHE A 35 2.29 18.94 9.19
C PHE A 35 3.80 19.17 9.06
N VAL A 36 4.33 19.21 7.83
CA VAL A 36 5.77 19.50 7.64
C VAL A 36 6.07 20.96 7.96
N THR A 37 7.25 21.22 8.56
CA THR A 37 7.71 22.59 8.84
C THR A 37 7.95 23.37 7.54
N SER A 38 7.95 24.70 7.63
CA SER A 38 8.26 25.55 6.48
C SER A 38 9.66 25.25 5.89
N THR A 39 10.63 24.95 6.73
CA THR A 39 11.99 24.57 6.32
C THR A 39 11.97 23.25 5.54
N THR A 40 11.31 22.22 6.05
CA THR A 40 11.18 20.93 5.38
C THR A 40 10.42 21.08 4.05
N LYS A 41 9.35 21.87 4.05
CA LYS A 41 8.58 22.16 2.83
C LYS A 41 9.46 22.79 1.77
N SER A 42 10.17 23.88 2.10
CA SER A 42 11.05 24.59 1.15
C SER A 42 12.16 23.67 0.61
N TYR A 43 12.75 22.85 1.49
CA TYR A 43 13.76 21.87 1.10
C TYR A 43 13.21 20.84 0.10
N LEU A 44 12.07 20.24 0.39
CA LEU A 44 11.45 19.22 -0.47
C LEU A 44 10.95 19.82 -1.79
N GLN A 45 10.37 21.01 -1.77
CA GLN A 45 9.95 21.71 -2.98
C GLN A 45 11.15 22.00 -3.91
N THR A 46 12.25 22.46 -3.34
CA THR A 46 13.49 22.69 -4.10
C THR A 46 14.05 21.38 -4.64
N LEU A 47 14.13 20.34 -3.81
CA LEU A 47 14.67 19.03 -4.20
C LEU A 47 13.81 18.37 -5.28
N LEU A 48 12.49 18.40 -5.15
CA LEU A 48 11.55 17.78 -6.11
C LEU A 48 11.30 18.66 -7.34
N MET A 49 11.82 19.89 -7.36
CA MET A 49 11.63 20.88 -8.43
C MET A 49 10.14 21.20 -8.67
N ASP A 50 9.35 21.19 -7.59
CA ASP A 50 7.92 21.50 -7.61
C ASP A 50 7.57 22.43 -6.44
N THR A 51 7.29 23.70 -6.73
CA THR A 51 6.95 24.72 -5.74
C THR A 51 5.45 24.84 -5.48
N SER A 52 4.64 24.01 -6.14
CA SER A 52 3.19 23.99 -5.94
C SER A 52 2.81 23.50 -4.54
N THR A 53 1.55 23.65 -4.18
CA THR A 53 0.99 23.07 -2.96
C THR A 53 0.84 21.55 -3.03
N ASP A 54 0.97 20.98 -4.22
CA ASP A 54 0.72 19.58 -4.51
C ASP A 54 2.02 18.75 -4.63
N TYR A 55 3.18 19.35 -4.32
CA TYR A 55 4.52 18.80 -4.55
C TYR A 55 4.74 17.37 -4.03
N LEU A 56 4.20 17.03 -2.85
CA LEU A 56 4.26 15.64 -2.34
C LEU A 56 3.27 14.72 -3.07
N ALA A 57 2.04 15.19 -3.29
CA ALA A 57 1.03 14.40 -3.98
C ALA A 57 1.39 14.13 -5.46
N THR A 58 2.15 15.03 -6.09
CA THR A 58 2.64 14.84 -7.46
C THR A 58 3.55 13.63 -7.58
N VAL A 59 4.31 13.30 -6.55
CA VAL A 59 5.27 12.19 -6.55
C VAL A 59 4.79 10.95 -5.77
N ALA A 60 3.63 11.02 -5.13
CA ALA A 60 3.19 10.01 -4.16
C ALA A 60 3.03 8.59 -4.76
N SER A 61 2.61 8.46 -6.02
CA SER A 61 2.50 7.17 -6.73
C SER A 61 3.68 6.87 -7.67
N TRP A 62 4.73 7.70 -7.65
CA TRP A 62 5.84 7.56 -8.57
C TRP A 62 6.59 6.22 -8.40
N ALA A 63 6.73 5.74 -7.18
CA ALA A 63 7.50 4.55 -6.87
C ALA A 63 6.89 3.28 -7.50
N ASP A 64 5.56 3.19 -7.60
CA ASP A 64 4.87 2.09 -8.30
C ASP A 64 5.26 1.99 -9.78
N SER A 65 5.30 3.14 -10.45
CA SER A 65 5.76 3.18 -11.83
C SER A 65 7.25 2.88 -11.94
N TYR A 66 8.05 3.36 -10.98
CA TYR A 66 9.50 3.18 -10.98
C TYR A 66 9.89 1.71 -10.82
N ARG A 67 9.27 0.96 -9.90
CA ARG A 67 9.58 -0.47 -9.71
C ARG A 67 9.30 -1.32 -10.95
N SER A 68 8.45 -0.84 -11.85
CA SER A 68 8.13 -1.52 -13.12
C SER A 68 9.18 -1.26 -14.22
N THR A 69 10.14 -0.38 -13.97
CA THR A 69 11.26 -0.13 -14.90
C THR A 69 12.44 -1.06 -14.62
N SER A 70 13.31 -1.26 -15.61
CA SER A 70 14.54 -2.04 -15.43
C SER A 70 15.45 -1.47 -14.34
N THR A 71 15.47 -0.15 -14.16
CA THR A 71 16.28 0.55 -13.15
C THR A 71 15.66 0.52 -11.76
N GLY A 72 14.35 0.32 -11.65
CA GLY A 72 13.62 0.32 -10.38
C GLY A 72 13.20 -1.07 -9.88
N ALA A 73 13.32 -2.11 -10.70
CA ALA A 73 12.84 -3.46 -10.39
C ALA A 73 13.43 -4.05 -9.09
N PHE A 74 14.65 -3.64 -8.72
CA PHE A 74 15.27 -4.06 -7.45
C PHE A 74 14.48 -3.65 -6.22
N SER A 75 13.61 -2.63 -6.31
CA SER A 75 12.84 -2.12 -5.18
C SER A 75 11.56 -2.91 -4.90
N ALA A 76 11.22 -3.90 -5.71
CA ALA A 76 9.99 -4.69 -5.55
C ALA A 76 9.75 -5.24 -4.12
N PRO A 77 10.75 -5.73 -3.37
CA PRO A 77 10.54 -6.21 -1.99
C PRO A 77 10.43 -5.08 -0.95
N PHE A 78 10.58 -3.80 -1.33
CA PHE A 78 10.61 -2.67 -0.39
C PHE A 78 9.23 -2.12 -0.04
N TYR A 79 8.17 -2.68 -0.59
CA TYR A 79 6.79 -2.16 -0.44
C TYR A 79 6.05 -2.78 0.73
N TYR A 80 6.51 -3.90 1.28
CA TYR A 80 5.84 -4.68 2.31
C TYR A 80 6.85 -5.35 3.26
N ILE A 81 6.35 -5.98 4.30
CA ILE A 81 7.07 -6.91 5.17
C ILE A 81 6.13 -8.06 5.52
N ASP A 82 6.46 -9.26 5.06
CA ASP A 82 5.65 -10.46 5.25
C ASP A 82 5.91 -11.03 6.66
N ALA A 83 5.06 -10.70 7.62
CA ALA A 83 5.18 -11.22 8.97
C ALA A 83 5.05 -12.76 8.98
N LEU A 84 6.08 -13.44 9.45
CA LEU A 84 6.10 -14.87 9.65
C LEU A 84 5.64 -15.20 11.09
N ASP A 85 4.48 -14.70 11.46
CA ASP A 85 3.83 -14.96 12.74
C ASP A 85 2.80 -16.10 12.62
N ASN A 86 1.84 -16.18 13.52
CA ASN A 86 0.86 -17.26 13.55
C ASN A 86 -0.55 -16.73 13.87
N PRO A 87 -1.18 -15.99 12.97
CA PRO A 87 -2.56 -15.53 13.15
C PRO A 87 -3.54 -16.72 13.17
N PRO A 88 -4.62 -16.69 13.98
CA PRO A 88 -5.00 -15.64 14.93
C PRO A 88 -4.37 -15.80 16.32
N SER A 89 -3.46 -16.75 16.52
CA SER A 89 -2.89 -17.08 17.84
C SER A 89 -1.88 -16.04 18.32
N SER A 90 -1.12 -15.45 17.38
CA SER A 90 -0.16 -14.38 17.67
C SER A 90 -0.01 -13.45 16.48
N TYR A 91 0.22 -12.17 16.76
CA TYR A 91 0.48 -11.14 15.77
C TYR A 91 1.77 -10.44 16.15
N SER A 92 2.77 -10.48 15.28
CA SER A 92 4.04 -9.81 15.53
C SER A 92 4.80 -9.56 14.24
N VAL A 93 5.40 -8.38 14.13
CA VAL A 93 6.38 -8.08 13.09
C VAL A 93 7.77 -8.07 13.74
N SER A 94 8.71 -8.79 13.16
CA SER A 94 10.10 -8.81 13.61
C SER A 94 11.02 -8.50 12.44
N PHE A 95 11.75 -7.39 12.53
CA PHE A 95 12.67 -6.99 11.46
C PHE A 95 13.68 -8.08 11.11
N SER A 96 14.24 -8.73 12.11
CA SER A 96 15.28 -9.77 11.90
C SER A 96 14.74 -11.07 11.30
N ARG A 97 13.46 -11.38 11.53
CA ARG A 97 12.80 -12.58 11.01
C ARG A 97 12.18 -12.32 9.64
N ASP A 98 11.48 -11.18 9.50
CA ASP A 98 10.54 -10.94 8.40
C ASP A 98 11.15 -10.09 7.28
N CYS A 99 12.18 -9.28 7.59
CA CYS A 99 12.90 -8.51 6.58
C CYS A 99 13.99 -9.39 5.93
N GLY A 100 13.64 -10.13 4.90
CA GLY A 100 14.56 -11.02 4.21
C GLY A 100 15.78 -10.33 3.61
N ASN A 101 16.69 -11.10 3.04
CA ASN A 101 17.94 -10.60 2.41
C ASN A 101 17.68 -9.63 1.25
N SER A 102 16.51 -9.70 0.64
CA SER A 102 16.10 -8.78 -0.43
C SER A 102 15.66 -7.41 0.07
N GLY A 103 15.51 -7.24 1.39
CA GLY A 103 14.99 -6.05 2.03
C GLY A 103 13.48 -6.11 2.27
N CYS A 104 12.96 -5.09 2.94
CA CYS A 104 11.54 -4.90 3.26
C CYS A 104 11.24 -3.43 3.46
N ILE A 105 9.96 -3.05 3.61
CA ILE A 105 9.53 -1.65 3.77
C ILE A 105 10.20 -0.96 4.96
N VAL A 106 10.38 -1.64 6.10
CA VAL A 106 11.00 -1.06 7.30
C VAL A 106 12.47 -0.69 7.04
N GLY A 107 13.21 -1.61 6.41
CA GLY A 107 14.60 -1.36 6.00
C GLY A 107 14.69 -0.27 4.93
N ALA A 108 13.74 -0.25 3.98
CA ALA A 108 13.68 0.75 2.93
C ALA A 108 13.43 2.16 3.48
N VAL A 109 12.46 2.33 4.38
CA VAL A 109 12.19 3.63 5.02
C VAL A 109 13.44 4.15 5.73
N SER A 110 14.14 3.30 6.50
CA SER A 110 15.40 3.68 7.17
C SER A 110 16.49 4.07 6.16
N ASN A 111 16.70 3.25 5.13
CA ASN A 111 17.72 3.49 4.11
C ASN A 111 17.47 4.79 3.34
N TYR A 112 16.25 4.99 2.84
CA TYR A 112 15.93 6.18 2.05
C TYR A 112 15.87 7.45 2.89
N THR A 113 15.54 7.37 4.19
CA THR A 113 15.70 8.49 5.13
C THR A 113 17.15 8.91 5.21
N THR A 114 18.07 7.96 5.41
CA THR A 114 19.51 8.22 5.45
C THR A 114 19.99 8.84 4.13
N ARG A 115 19.60 8.27 2.99
CA ARG A 115 19.98 8.78 1.66
C ARG A 115 19.46 10.20 1.42
N LEU A 116 18.23 10.51 1.81
CA LEU A 116 17.66 11.85 1.66
C LEU A 116 18.48 12.90 2.41
N LEU A 117 18.99 12.57 3.61
CA LEU A 117 19.77 13.46 4.46
C LEU A 117 21.27 13.50 4.12
N THR A 118 21.77 12.56 3.33
CA THR A 118 23.19 12.48 2.95
C THR A 118 23.53 13.49 1.86
N THR A 119 24.14 14.58 2.23
CA THR A 119 24.51 15.69 1.30
C THR A 119 25.58 15.31 0.27
N LEU A 120 26.33 14.24 0.51
CA LEU A 120 27.33 13.71 -0.42
C LEU A 120 26.72 12.96 -1.62
N LEU A 121 25.43 12.55 -1.53
CA LEU A 121 24.73 11.95 -2.65
C LEU A 121 24.31 13.00 -3.67
N SER A 122 24.22 12.58 -4.92
CA SER A 122 23.74 13.44 -5.99
C SER A 122 22.32 13.95 -5.73
N THR A 123 21.96 15.07 -6.34
CA THR A 123 20.58 15.59 -6.27
C THR A 123 19.59 14.57 -6.83
N ALA A 124 19.95 13.85 -7.89
CA ALA A 124 19.08 12.81 -8.48
C ALA A 124 18.84 11.65 -7.51
N ASP A 125 19.88 11.17 -6.80
CA ASP A 125 19.72 10.11 -5.79
C ASP A 125 18.84 10.56 -4.64
N ARG A 126 18.99 11.80 -4.19
CA ARG A 126 18.18 12.38 -3.10
C ARG A 126 16.74 12.63 -3.54
N GLN A 127 16.49 12.97 -4.82
CA GLN A 127 15.15 13.05 -5.40
C GLN A 127 14.47 11.67 -5.40
N ILE A 128 15.18 10.63 -5.82
CA ILE A 128 14.69 9.24 -5.75
C ILE A 128 14.35 8.89 -4.30
N ALA A 129 15.24 9.21 -3.35
CA ALA A 129 15.02 8.93 -1.94
C ALA A 129 13.76 9.64 -1.39
N ALA A 130 13.56 10.90 -1.75
CA ALA A 130 12.36 11.64 -1.36
C ALA A 130 11.07 11.00 -1.92
N LYS A 131 11.06 10.64 -3.19
CA LYS A 131 9.91 10.01 -3.86
C LYS A 131 9.58 8.64 -3.26
N MET A 132 10.60 7.82 -2.99
CA MET A 132 10.44 6.53 -2.33
C MET A 132 9.87 6.69 -0.92
N LEU A 133 10.38 7.62 -0.12
CA LEU A 133 9.88 7.88 1.23
C LEU A 133 8.42 8.31 1.24
N VAL A 134 8.03 9.24 0.36
CA VAL A 134 6.64 9.70 0.26
C VAL A 134 5.70 8.52 0.00
N HIS A 135 6.12 7.59 -0.85
CA HIS A 135 5.35 6.40 -1.17
C HIS A 135 5.30 5.40 -0.01
N PHE A 136 6.46 4.97 0.49
CA PHE A 136 6.57 3.95 1.53
C PHE A 136 5.93 4.37 2.86
N LEU A 137 5.93 5.66 3.20
CA LEU A 137 5.20 6.16 4.36
C LEU A 137 3.68 6.09 4.19
N GLY A 138 3.18 6.03 2.96
CA GLY A 138 1.81 5.64 2.68
C GLY A 138 1.61 4.13 2.91
N ASP A 139 2.43 3.31 2.27
CA ASP A 139 2.33 1.85 2.30
C ASP A 139 2.42 1.27 3.70
N ILE A 140 3.31 1.83 4.54
CA ILE A 140 3.49 1.37 5.92
C ILE A 140 2.23 1.53 6.78
N GLY A 141 1.22 2.27 6.32
CA GLY A 141 -0.08 2.40 6.95
C GLY A 141 -1.11 1.36 6.50
N GLN A 142 -0.80 0.51 5.52
CA GLN A 142 -1.75 -0.47 4.97
C GLN A 142 -1.61 -1.82 5.70
N PRO A 143 -2.66 -2.28 6.43
CA PRO A 143 -2.54 -3.45 7.30
C PRO A 143 -2.08 -4.74 6.62
N LEU A 144 -2.50 -4.98 5.36
CA LEU A 144 -2.15 -6.20 4.64
C LEU A 144 -0.71 -6.23 4.12
N TYR A 145 0.02 -5.12 4.23
CA TYR A 145 1.46 -5.07 3.91
C TYR A 145 2.37 -5.62 5.00
N TYR A 146 1.77 -5.98 6.14
CA TYR A 146 2.45 -6.67 7.24
C TYR A 146 2.04 -8.13 7.34
N GLU A 147 1.19 -8.62 6.44
CA GLU A 147 0.56 -9.92 6.54
C GLU A 147 1.04 -10.85 5.42
N ASN A 148 1.60 -11.99 5.81
CA ASN A 148 2.02 -13.02 4.86
C ASN A 148 0.87 -13.99 4.49
N LEU A 149 -0.18 -14.06 5.32
CA LEU A 149 -1.28 -15.00 5.11
C LEU A 149 -1.95 -14.78 3.75
N ASP A 150 -2.02 -15.86 2.96
CA ASP A 150 -2.62 -15.84 1.62
C ASP A 150 -2.10 -14.69 0.74
N VAL A 151 -0.75 -14.51 0.78
CA VAL A 151 -0.05 -13.46 0.01
C VAL A 151 -0.58 -12.07 0.33
N GLY A 152 -0.66 -11.70 1.63
CA GLY A 152 -1.22 -10.43 2.06
C GLY A 152 -2.69 -10.25 1.67
N GLY A 153 -3.47 -11.34 1.65
CA GLY A 153 -4.88 -11.33 1.29
C GLY A 153 -5.18 -11.31 -0.22
N ASN A 154 -4.16 -11.46 -1.07
CA ASN A 154 -4.37 -11.54 -2.52
C ASN A 154 -5.09 -12.81 -2.94
N ASP A 155 -4.90 -13.92 -2.24
CA ASP A 155 -5.53 -15.21 -2.51
C ASP A 155 -6.85 -15.39 -1.76
N ILE A 156 -7.28 -14.41 -0.95
CA ILE A 156 -8.56 -14.41 -0.25
C ILE A 156 -9.63 -13.78 -1.14
N ASN A 157 -10.46 -14.62 -1.76
CA ASN A 157 -11.59 -14.15 -2.56
C ASN A 157 -12.72 -13.60 -1.70
N VAL A 158 -13.23 -12.44 -2.06
CA VAL A 158 -14.35 -11.78 -1.39
C VAL A 158 -15.32 -11.18 -2.41
N THR A 159 -16.55 -10.94 -1.98
CA THR A 159 -17.49 -10.15 -2.77
C THR A 159 -17.59 -8.75 -2.18
N TYR A 160 -17.34 -7.73 -2.99
CA TYR A 160 -17.47 -6.33 -2.62
C TYR A 160 -18.42 -5.62 -3.57
N SER A 161 -19.48 -5.00 -3.03
CA SER A 161 -20.54 -4.35 -3.83
C SER A 161 -21.11 -5.25 -4.96
N GLY A 162 -21.30 -6.55 -4.65
CA GLY A 162 -21.84 -7.54 -5.60
C GLY A 162 -20.85 -8.07 -6.63
N SER A 163 -19.60 -7.64 -6.62
CA SER A 163 -18.56 -8.09 -7.57
C SER A 163 -17.50 -8.94 -6.88
N LEU A 164 -17.08 -10.03 -7.50
CA LEU A 164 -15.98 -10.87 -7.03
C LEU A 164 -14.66 -10.12 -7.15
N THR A 165 -13.85 -10.18 -6.10
CA THR A 165 -12.52 -9.57 -6.02
C THR A 165 -11.70 -10.31 -4.95
N ASN A 166 -10.55 -9.77 -4.56
CA ASN A 166 -9.78 -10.28 -3.41
C ASN A 166 -9.73 -9.26 -2.27
N LEU A 167 -9.40 -9.75 -1.08
CA LEU A 167 -9.34 -8.93 0.14
C LEU A 167 -8.34 -7.80 0.01
N TYR A 168 -7.17 -8.08 -0.58
CA TYR A 168 -6.15 -7.08 -0.86
C TYR A 168 -6.70 -5.89 -1.65
N SER A 169 -7.33 -6.14 -2.82
CA SER A 169 -7.90 -5.09 -3.66
C SER A 169 -9.00 -4.28 -2.96
N VAL A 170 -9.75 -4.92 -2.05
CA VAL A 170 -10.78 -4.23 -1.27
C VAL A 170 -10.15 -3.21 -0.33
N TRP A 171 -9.15 -3.60 0.44
CA TRP A 171 -8.42 -2.71 1.35
C TRP A 171 -7.63 -1.66 0.60
N ASP A 172 -6.91 -2.09 -0.41
CA ASP A 172 -5.96 -1.26 -1.14
C ASP A 172 -6.63 -0.12 -1.92
N THR A 173 -7.78 -0.38 -2.49
CA THR A 173 -8.37 0.55 -3.45
C THR A 173 -9.86 0.79 -3.20
N LYS A 174 -10.68 -0.27 -3.14
CA LYS A 174 -12.13 -0.14 -3.29
C LYS A 174 -12.81 0.57 -2.12
N ILE A 175 -12.41 0.26 -0.88
CA ILE A 175 -12.93 0.95 0.32
C ILE A 175 -12.57 2.43 0.26
N LEU A 176 -11.33 2.75 -0.10
CA LEU A 176 -10.84 4.12 -0.09
C LEU A 176 -11.51 4.98 -1.16
N GLU A 177 -11.66 4.45 -2.37
CA GLU A 177 -12.39 5.13 -3.45
C GLU A 177 -13.87 5.33 -3.09
N HIS A 178 -14.48 4.35 -2.42
CA HIS A 178 -15.87 4.46 -1.97
C HIS A 178 -16.03 5.56 -0.91
N ILE A 179 -15.15 5.58 0.09
CA ILE A 179 -15.19 6.54 1.20
C ILE A 179 -14.91 7.96 0.72
N SER A 180 -13.91 8.12 -0.14
CA SER A 180 -13.50 9.44 -0.66
C SER A 180 -14.43 9.98 -1.73
N GLY A 181 -15.19 9.11 -2.40
CA GLY A 181 -16.05 9.45 -3.54
C GLY A 181 -15.33 9.41 -4.89
N GLY A 182 -14.19 8.71 -4.99
CA GLY A 182 -13.46 8.49 -6.23
C GLY A 182 -11.94 8.42 -6.06
N SER A 183 -11.17 8.49 -7.16
CA SER A 183 -9.73 8.19 -7.20
C SER A 183 -8.84 9.36 -7.66
N THR A 184 -9.38 10.56 -7.87
CA THR A 184 -8.59 11.68 -8.39
C THR A 184 -7.82 12.43 -7.31
N LYS A 185 -6.72 13.11 -7.69
CA LYS A 185 -5.97 13.99 -6.78
C LYS A 185 -6.83 15.09 -6.15
N ALA A 186 -7.79 15.64 -6.89
CA ALA A 186 -8.70 16.67 -6.36
C ALA A 186 -9.58 16.12 -5.23
N ILE A 187 -10.11 14.91 -5.40
CA ILE A 187 -10.88 14.21 -4.37
C ILE A 187 -9.99 13.91 -3.16
N ALA A 188 -8.78 13.39 -3.37
CA ALA A 188 -7.82 13.14 -2.29
C ALA A 188 -7.49 14.40 -1.49
N LYS A 189 -7.31 15.54 -2.17
CA LYS A 189 -7.05 16.84 -1.53
C LYS A 189 -8.20 17.28 -0.62
N THR A 190 -9.44 17.15 -1.10
CA THR A 190 -10.63 17.45 -0.32
C THR A 190 -10.77 16.50 0.88
N TRP A 191 -10.54 15.21 0.67
CA TRP A 191 -10.59 14.20 1.71
C TRP A 191 -9.52 14.45 2.78
N ALA A 192 -8.28 14.71 2.38
CA ALA A 192 -7.18 15.06 3.28
C ALA A 192 -7.47 16.31 4.12
N ALA A 193 -8.10 17.34 3.53
CA ALA A 193 -8.52 18.55 4.25
C ALA A 193 -9.56 18.22 5.35
N ASN A 194 -10.52 17.34 5.05
CA ASN A 194 -11.51 16.88 6.03
C ASN A 194 -10.86 16.07 7.16
N LEU A 195 -9.95 15.16 6.85
CA LEU A 195 -9.19 14.39 7.85
C LEU A 195 -8.37 15.31 8.76
N THR A 196 -7.67 16.28 8.19
CA THR A 196 -6.84 17.23 8.95
C THR A 196 -7.70 18.13 9.84
N ALA A 197 -8.91 18.49 9.43
CA ALA A 197 -9.84 19.28 10.22
C ALA A 197 -10.57 18.47 11.32
N GLY A 198 -10.25 17.19 11.50
CA GLY A 198 -10.95 16.31 12.43
C GLY A 198 -12.40 16.01 12.05
N LYS A 199 -12.77 16.32 10.82
CA LYS A 199 -14.08 15.96 10.26
C LYS A 199 -14.01 14.53 9.77
N SER A 200 -14.23 13.56 10.66
CA SER A 200 -14.32 12.16 10.24
C SER A 200 -15.56 11.97 9.36
N PRO A 201 -15.40 11.55 8.12
CA PRO A 201 -16.53 11.43 7.21
C PRO A 201 -17.25 10.08 7.28
N LEU A 202 -16.94 9.22 8.26
CA LEU A 202 -17.45 7.86 8.25
C LEU A 202 -18.73 7.72 9.11
N PRO A 203 -19.94 7.84 8.51
CA PRO A 203 -21.10 7.20 9.09
C PRO A 203 -20.84 5.67 9.07
N ARG A 204 -21.18 4.98 10.18
CA ARG A 204 -21.04 3.52 10.29
C ARG A 204 -21.74 2.72 9.17
N SER A 205 -22.60 3.36 8.39
CA SER A 205 -23.33 2.79 7.25
C SER A 205 -22.51 2.66 5.95
N VAL A 206 -21.27 3.13 5.92
CA VAL A 206 -20.46 3.18 4.69
C VAL A 206 -19.61 1.92 4.48
N PHE A 207 -19.53 1.00 5.45
CA PHE A 207 -18.95 -0.31 5.19
C PHE A 207 -19.98 -1.18 4.47
N PRO A 208 -19.87 -1.35 3.14
CA PRO A 208 -20.68 -2.35 2.47
C PRO A 208 -20.38 -3.69 3.15
N THR A 209 -21.42 -4.47 3.39
CA THR A 209 -21.30 -5.77 4.03
C THR A 209 -20.29 -6.60 3.24
N LEU A 210 -19.11 -6.80 3.81
CA LEU A 210 -18.17 -7.80 3.33
C LEU A 210 -18.82 -9.15 3.65
N THR A 211 -19.39 -9.78 2.64
CA THR A 211 -19.87 -11.15 2.78
C THR A 211 -18.68 -12.06 2.42
N PRO A 212 -18.07 -12.76 3.37
CA PRO A 212 -17.08 -13.77 3.05
C PRO A 212 -17.71 -14.79 2.11
N LEU A 213 -17.06 -15.09 1.00
CA LEU A 213 -17.40 -16.31 0.28
C LEU A 213 -17.20 -17.45 1.29
N ARG A 214 -18.25 -18.20 1.59
CA ARG A 214 -18.11 -19.45 2.33
C ARG A 214 -17.21 -20.34 1.49
N ILE A 215 -15.94 -20.45 1.89
CA ILE A 215 -15.07 -21.53 1.41
C ILE A 215 -15.68 -22.79 2.04
N PRO A 216 -16.10 -23.79 1.24
CA PRO A 216 -16.49 -25.08 1.79
C PRO A 216 -15.30 -25.60 2.59
N CYS A 217 -15.48 -25.81 3.88
CA CYS A 217 -14.47 -26.45 4.73
C CYS A 217 -14.53 -27.98 4.47
N ASP A 218 -14.12 -28.43 3.31
CA ASP A 218 -14.10 -29.85 2.94
C ASP A 218 -12.81 -30.57 3.35
N GLY A 219 -12.04 -29.98 4.29
CA GLY A 219 -10.86 -30.56 4.91
C GLY A 219 -11.09 -30.99 6.38
N PRO A 220 -10.22 -31.85 6.94
CA PRO A 220 -10.36 -32.29 8.33
C PRO A 220 -10.41 -31.11 9.29
N PRO A 221 -11.09 -31.23 10.44
CA PRO A 221 -11.58 -30.10 11.22
C PRO A 221 -10.41 -29.29 11.82
N PHE A 222 -10.16 -28.09 11.28
CA PHE A 222 -9.44 -27.04 11.98
C PHE A 222 -10.48 -26.19 12.74
N PRO A 223 -10.44 -26.15 14.09
CA PRO A 223 -11.45 -25.46 14.90
C PRO A 223 -11.42 -23.92 14.83
N SER A 224 -10.58 -23.32 14.01
CA SER A 224 -10.26 -21.90 14.11
C SER A 224 -10.47 -21.05 12.83
N CYS A 225 -10.91 -21.61 11.71
CA CYS A 225 -11.06 -20.83 10.46
C CYS A 225 -12.22 -19.82 10.43
N CYS A 226 -13.02 -19.70 11.48
CA CYS A 226 -14.24 -18.89 11.44
C CYS A 226 -14.23 -17.60 12.27
N ASN A 227 -13.10 -17.10 12.82
CA ASN A 227 -13.23 -16.08 13.86
C ASN A 227 -12.44 -14.75 13.77
N PRO A 228 -11.75 -14.33 12.72
CA PRO A 228 -11.25 -12.95 12.68
C PRO A 228 -12.28 -11.95 12.15
N CYS A 229 -13.18 -12.36 11.24
CA CYS A 229 -14.13 -11.41 10.63
C CYS A 229 -15.33 -11.07 11.54
N ASN A 230 -15.72 -11.92 12.49
CA ASN A 230 -16.85 -11.64 13.38
C ASN A 230 -16.52 -10.70 14.54
N ARG A 231 -15.26 -10.44 14.87
CA ARG A 231 -14.90 -9.50 15.96
C ARG A 231 -14.95 -8.04 15.56
N LEU A 232 -14.91 -7.71 14.29
CA LEU A 232 -15.04 -6.33 13.82
C LEU A 232 -16.49 -5.83 13.78
N VAL A 233 -17.48 -6.74 13.95
CA VAL A 233 -18.92 -6.41 13.91
C VAL A 233 -19.60 -6.55 15.26
N ALA A 234 -18.99 -7.18 16.28
CA ALA A 234 -19.67 -7.60 17.51
C ALA A 234 -19.45 -6.70 18.74
N ASN A 235 -18.79 -5.57 18.66
CA ASN A 235 -18.69 -4.62 19.78
C ASN A 235 -19.34 -3.28 19.48
N SER A 236 -20.66 -3.30 19.30
CA SER A 236 -21.51 -2.09 19.38
C SER A 236 -22.91 -2.49 19.79
N SER A 237 -23.06 -2.80 21.05
CA SER A 237 -24.29 -2.59 21.81
C SER A 237 -23.99 -1.63 22.95
#